data_77c22064d477ec9dcf56c3b42284ce8f
#
_entry.id   77c22064d477ec9dcf56c3b42284ce8f
#
_cell.length_a   1.000
_cell.length_b   1.000
_cell.length_c   1.000
_cell.angle_alpha   90.00
_cell.angle_beta   90.00
_cell.angle_gamma   90.00
#
_symmetry.space_group_name_H-M   'P 1'
#
loop_
_entity.id
_entity.type
_entity.pdbx_description
1 polymer ?
#
loop_
_entity_poly.entity_id
_entity_poly.type
_entity_poly.pdbx_seq_one_letter_code
_entity_poly.pdbx_strand_id
1 'polypeptide(L)'
;MPFPKSIFHLVQLALLFGRGASSVEAASLSNRADNSRTVAPANCIVVRPSGTSASEFTSLQAAVNSIGSSTKPACIFLNSGTYNERVEIKVKAPLTLYGATADTGSYKKNTVVIKNTTGSQDAGSSVASSTVNLRSNDFAAYNIDFVNGYTAGQAVALTTNGNKTGFYGCSFKSYQDTLYVKAGWMYYSNCYIEGKAIPLLTRLGILADNSTIASKGPGYITASPRTEPTDTSRYIIDHSIRVNARVMYQYSTLTNVVRPEGYSPMAEGATLSKAKFVSVFQEFGNTGAGAHTSQRKYFTPSDKALTKQDLCGADFKWYDTSY
;
A
#
# COMPACT_ATOMS: atom_id res chain seq x y z
N MET A 1 42.32 -31.74 -51.42
CA MET A 1 42.50 -30.62 -50.44
C MET A 1 41.28 -30.61 -49.57
N PRO A 2 41.39 -30.86 -48.27
CA PRO A 2 40.25 -30.90 -47.39
C PRO A 2 39.96 -29.51 -46.82
N PHE A 3 38.69 -29.12 -46.76
CA PHE A 3 38.20 -27.94 -46.13
C PHE A 3 38.22 -28.10 -44.57
N PRO A 4 38.55 -27.08 -43.80
CA PRO A 4 38.66 -27.18 -42.34
C PRO A 4 37.27 -27.18 -41.68
N LYS A 5 37.07 -28.20 -40.83
CA LYS A 5 35.97 -28.25 -39.85
C LYS A 5 36.24 -27.28 -38.73
N SER A 6 35.61 -26.10 -38.75
CA SER A 6 35.53 -25.26 -37.53
C SER A 6 34.53 -24.10 -37.67
N ILE A 7 33.26 -24.39 -37.89
CA ILE A 7 32.16 -23.36 -37.77
C ILE A 7 30.94 -23.94 -37.00
N PHE A 8 31.06 -25.07 -36.34
CA PHE A 8 29.90 -25.67 -35.66
C PHE A 8 29.92 -25.60 -34.11
N HIS A 9 30.85 -24.80 -33.53
CA HIS A 9 30.94 -24.74 -32.04
C HIS A 9 30.51 -23.40 -31.43
N LEU A 10 30.05 -22.41 -32.19
CA LEU A 10 29.67 -21.11 -31.68
C LEU A 10 28.15 -20.89 -31.61
N VAL A 11 27.33 -21.79 -32.09
CA VAL A 11 25.85 -21.66 -32.06
C VAL A 11 25.22 -22.41 -30.90
N GLN A 12 25.94 -23.29 -30.21
CA GLN A 12 25.40 -24.04 -29.07
C GLN A 12 25.61 -23.35 -27.71
N LEU A 13 26.43 -22.31 -27.61
CA LEU A 13 26.67 -21.61 -26.32
C LEU A 13 25.68 -20.46 -26.07
N ALA A 14 25.01 -19.97 -27.11
CA ALA A 14 24.02 -18.86 -26.94
C ALA A 14 22.60 -19.35 -26.51
N LEU A 15 22.34 -20.66 -26.60
CA LEU A 15 21.05 -21.24 -26.20
C LEU A 15 20.99 -21.77 -24.77
N LEU A 16 22.11 -21.76 -24.05
CA LEU A 16 22.18 -22.24 -22.67
C LEU A 16 22.04 -21.10 -21.62
N PHE A 17 22.15 -19.83 -22.02
CA PHE A 17 21.95 -18.68 -21.11
C PHE A 17 20.52 -18.12 -21.12
N GLY A 18 19.68 -18.54 -22.07
CA GLY A 18 18.29 -18.08 -22.18
C GLY A 18 17.25 -18.91 -21.41
N ARG A 19 17.65 -20.03 -20.81
CA ARG A 19 16.71 -20.92 -20.07
C ARG A 19 16.92 -20.98 -18.56
N GLY A 20 17.95 -20.34 -18.04
CA GLY A 20 18.26 -20.38 -16.60
C GLY A 20 17.51 -19.33 -15.75
N ALA A 21 17.11 -18.20 -16.32
CA ALA A 21 16.41 -17.16 -15.58
C ALA A 21 14.91 -17.45 -15.40
N SER A 22 14.28 -18.10 -16.40
CA SER A 22 12.84 -18.42 -16.35
C SER A 22 12.47 -19.52 -15.35
N SER A 23 13.40 -20.43 -15.03
CA SER A 23 13.11 -21.57 -14.14
C SER A 23 13.31 -21.23 -12.66
N VAL A 24 14.13 -20.25 -12.33
CA VAL A 24 14.36 -19.83 -10.95
C VAL A 24 13.21 -18.96 -10.44
N GLU A 25 12.66 -18.08 -11.29
CA GLU A 25 11.45 -17.30 -10.93
C GLU A 25 10.20 -18.18 -10.87
N ALA A 26 10.05 -19.14 -11.79
CA ALA A 26 8.94 -20.09 -11.74
C ALA A 26 9.03 -21.07 -10.56
N ALA A 27 10.24 -21.45 -10.13
CA ALA A 27 10.43 -22.31 -8.96
C ALA A 27 10.18 -21.57 -7.64
N SER A 28 10.47 -20.26 -7.55
CA SER A 28 10.15 -19.45 -6.36
C SER A 28 8.64 -19.18 -6.21
N LEU A 29 7.89 -19.18 -7.33
CA LEU A 29 6.44 -19.06 -7.32
C LEU A 29 5.71 -20.40 -7.09
N SER A 30 6.34 -21.53 -7.44
CA SER A 30 5.72 -22.85 -7.27
C SER A 30 5.86 -23.43 -5.86
N ASN A 31 6.79 -22.95 -5.04
CA ASN A 31 6.97 -23.37 -3.64
C ASN A 31 6.15 -22.56 -2.62
N ARG A 32 5.26 -21.67 -3.06
CA ARG A 32 4.25 -21.01 -2.20
C ARG A 32 2.91 -21.76 -2.14
N ALA A 33 2.90 -23.04 -2.54
CA ALA A 33 1.75 -23.90 -2.37
C ALA A 33 1.58 -24.22 -0.87
N ASP A 34 0.50 -23.74 -0.32
CA ASP A 34 -0.01 -23.99 1.04
C ASP A 34 0.30 -22.93 2.12
N ASN A 35 0.26 -21.67 1.75
CA ASN A 35 0.34 -20.57 2.72
C ASN A 35 -1.04 -20.11 3.20
N SER A 36 -1.91 -21.05 3.60
CA SER A 36 -3.15 -20.68 4.27
C SER A 36 -2.91 -20.30 5.73
N ARG A 37 -3.66 -19.34 6.25
CA ARG A 37 -3.74 -18.99 7.67
C ARG A 37 -5.19 -19.02 8.09
N THR A 38 -5.69 -20.22 8.38
CA THR A 38 -7.09 -20.47 8.82
C THR A 38 -7.20 -20.70 10.33
N VAL A 39 -6.06 -20.84 11.01
CA VAL A 39 -5.96 -21.04 12.45
C VAL A 39 -5.14 -19.90 13.05
N ALA A 40 -5.53 -19.48 14.25
CA ALA A 40 -4.82 -18.42 14.97
C ALA A 40 -3.37 -18.84 15.26
N PRO A 41 -2.38 -17.96 14.98
CA PRO A 41 -1.01 -18.17 15.50
C PRO A 41 -1.03 -18.29 17.03
N ALA A 42 -0.07 -19.03 17.56
CA ALA A 42 0.04 -19.22 19.01
C ALA A 42 0.11 -17.87 19.76
N ASN A 43 -0.58 -17.78 20.88
CA ASN A 43 -0.66 -16.62 21.77
C ASN A 43 -1.33 -15.36 21.16
N CYS A 44 -1.94 -15.44 20.00
CA CYS A 44 -2.74 -14.34 19.50
C CYS A 44 -4.12 -14.29 20.20
N ILE A 45 -4.58 -13.08 20.48
CA ILE A 45 -5.97 -12.81 20.88
C ILE A 45 -6.87 -13.15 19.69
N VAL A 46 -7.93 -13.94 19.92
CA VAL A 46 -8.82 -14.39 18.85
C VAL A 46 -10.09 -13.54 18.80
N VAL A 47 -10.43 -13.09 17.61
CA VAL A 47 -11.67 -12.38 17.33
C VAL A 47 -12.50 -13.16 16.31
N ARG A 48 -13.78 -13.35 16.61
CA ARG A 48 -14.73 -14.10 15.77
C ARG A 48 -16.08 -13.36 15.71
N PRO A 49 -16.67 -13.14 14.53
CA PRO A 49 -17.89 -12.34 14.44
C PRO A 49 -19.12 -13.02 15.06
N SER A 50 -19.06 -14.34 15.25
CA SER A 50 -20.11 -15.14 15.90
C SER A 50 -19.57 -16.47 16.38
N GLY A 51 -20.27 -17.13 17.29
CA GLY A 51 -19.89 -18.46 17.79
C GLY A 51 -18.60 -18.44 18.63
N THR A 52 -18.39 -17.38 19.40
CA THR A 52 -17.19 -17.19 20.25
C THR A 52 -17.19 -18.13 21.45
N SER A 53 -15.99 -18.58 21.82
CA SER A 53 -15.74 -19.18 23.14
C SER A 53 -15.51 -18.09 24.20
N ALA A 54 -15.49 -18.48 25.48
CA ALA A 54 -15.32 -17.54 26.60
C ALA A 54 -14.01 -16.72 26.57
N SER A 55 -13.00 -17.17 25.81
CA SER A 55 -11.70 -16.51 25.68
C SER A 55 -11.55 -15.71 24.38
N GLU A 56 -12.59 -15.66 23.55
CA GLU A 56 -12.58 -14.97 22.26
C GLU A 56 -13.39 -13.67 22.33
N PHE A 57 -13.06 -12.72 21.48
CA PHE A 57 -13.79 -11.46 21.35
C PHE A 57 -14.71 -11.50 20.12
N THR A 58 -15.83 -10.78 20.17
CA THR A 58 -16.73 -10.58 19.02
C THR A 58 -16.41 -9.32 18.22
N SER A 59 -15.57 -8.42 18.77
CA SER A 59 -15.23 -7.11 18.23
C SER A 59 -13.73 -6.91 18.24
N LEU A 60 -13.18 -6.40 17.15
CA LEU A 60 -11.77 -6.02 17.08
C LEU A 60 -11.46 -4.90 18.08
N GLN A 61 -12.37 -3.93 18.26
CA GLN A 61 -12.16 -2.85 19.22
C GLN A 61 -12.04 -3.41 20.66
N ALA A 62 -12.85 -4.39 21.02
CA ALA A 62 -12.76 -5.02 22.35
C ALA A 62 -11.43 -5.76 22.55
N ALA A 63 -10.96 -6.47 21.52
CA ALA A 63 -9.66 -7.14 21.52
C ALA A 63 -8.49 -6.15 21.63
N VAL A 64 -8.54 -5.04 20.89
CA VAL A 64 -7.56 -3.95 21.02
C VAL A 64 -7.54 -3.37 22.42
N ASN A 65 -8.72 -3.11 23.00
CA ASN A 65 -8.85 -2.55 24.35
C ASN A 65 -8.27 -3.49 25.42
N SER A 66 -8.35 -4.81 25.22
CA SER A 66 -7.83 -5.81 26.17
C SER A 66 -6.31 -5.79 26.31
N ILE A 67 -5.58 -5.25 25.32
CA ILE A 67 -4.12 -5.06 25.39
C ILE A 67 -3.75 -4.05 26.47
N GLY A 68 -4.61 -3.05 26.71
CA GLY A 68 -4.44 -2.04 27.75
C GLY A 68 -3.16 -1.23 27.60
N SER A 69 -2.43 -1.06 28.72
CA SER A 69 -1.18 -0.29 28.78
C SER A 69 0.08 -1.12 28.51
N SER A 70 -0.05 -2.39 28.09
CA SER A 70 1.06 -3.27 27.78
C SER A 70 1.99 -2.65 26.73
N THR A 71 3.29 -2.89 26.90
CA THR A 71 4.34 -2.57 25.92
C THR A 71 4.93 -3.83 25.27
N LYS A 72 4.49 -5.03 25.70
CA LYS A 72 4.94 -6.28 25.10
C LYS A 72 4.28 -6.48 23.75
N PRO A 73 5.00 -7.02 22.76
CA PRO A 73 4.42 -7.35 21.47
C PRO A 73 3.14 -8.19 21.63
N ALA A 74 2.11 -7.83 20.85
CA ALA A 74 0.81 -8.49 20.87
C ALA A 74 0.38 -8.84 19.45
N CYS A 75 -0.44 -9.88 19.32
CA CYS A 75 -1.11 -10.18 18.06
C CYS A 75 -2.59 -10.46 18.26
N ILE A 76 -3.37 -10.09 17.25
CA ILE A 76 -4.80 -10.38 17.16
C ILE A 76 -5.05 -11.15 15.87
N PHE A 77 -5.73 -12.27 15.97
CA PHE A 77 -6.17 -13.06 14.82
C PHE A 77 -7.68 -12.89 14.64
N LEU A 78 -8.06 -12.43 13.44
CA LEU A 78 -9.44 -12.29 13.04
C LEU A 78 -9.87 -13.51 12.22
N ASN A 79 -10.88 -14.22 12.67
CA ASN A 79 -11.53 -15.28 11.90
C ASN A 79 -12.29 -14.69 10.70
N SER A 80 -12.56 -15.53 9.71
CA SER A 80 -13.34 -15.16 8.52
C SER A 80 -14.67 -14.53 8.89
N GLY A 81 -15.01 -13.43 8.25
CA GLY A 81 -16.27 -12.72 8.43
C GLY A 81 -16.16 -11.21 8.27
N THR A 82 -17.30 -10.55 8.44
CA THR A 82 -17.41 -9.10 8.39
C THR A 82 -17.60 -8.52 9.78
N TYR A 83 -16.73 -7.60 10.16
CA TYR A 83 -16.72 -6.84 11.39
C TYR A 83 -17.26 -5.44 11.11
N ASN A 84 -18.52 -5.19 11.42
CA ASN A 84 -19.18 -3.90 11.18
C ASN A 84 -18.91 -2.96 12.35
N GLU A 85 -17.75 -2.34 12.37
CA GLU A 85 -17.31 -1.46 13.45
C GLU A 85 -16.34 -0.38 12.96
N ARG A 86 -16.28 0.74 13.69
CA ARG A 86 -15.17 1.70 13.62
C ARG A 86 -14.17 1.34 14.70
N VAL A 87 -12.89 1.26 14.33
CA VAL A 87 -11.83 0.83 15.24
C VAL A 87 -10.80 1.93 15.42
N GLU A 88 -10.53 2.32 16.67
CA GLU A 88 -9.36 3.10 17.02
C GLU A 88 -8.28 2.20 17.62
N ILE A 89 -7.11 2.16 16.98
CA ILE A 89 -5.96 1.39 17.45
C ILE A 89 -4.95 2.38 18.06
N LYS A 90 -4.95 2.46 19.40
CA LYS A 90 -4.06 3.34 20.17
C LYS A 90 -3.46 2.55 21.32
N VAL A 91 -2.50 1.69 21.03
CA VAL A 91 -1.77 0.87 22.01
C VAL A 91 -0.30 1.23 21.99
N LYS A 92 0.40 0.99 23.12
CA LYS A 92 1.86 1.17 23.23
C LYS A 92 2.63 -0.04 22.73
N ALA A 93 1.99 -1.22 22.76
CA ALA A 93 2.56 -2.47 22.29
C ALA A 93 2.78 -2.45 20.77
N PRO A 94 3.88 -2.99 20.25
CA PRO A 94 3.93 -3.44 18.86
C PRO A 94 2.77 -4.41 18.60
N LEU A 95 1.96 -4.14 17.58
CA LEU A 95 0.74 -4.91 17.33
C LEU A 95 0.69 -5.48 15.93
N THR A 96 0.43 -6.78 15.85
CA THR A 96 0.19 -7.45 14.58
C THR A 96 -1.26 -7.94 14.48
N LEU A 97 -1.95 -7.56 13.38
CA LEU A 97 -3.25 -8.13 13.02
C LEU A 97 -3.09 -9.19 11.95
N TYR A 98 -3.64 -10.36 12.17
CA TYR A 98 -3.69 -11.43 11.19
C TYR A 98 -5.14 -11.73 10.79
N GLY A 99 -5.46 -11.60 9.50
CA GLY A 99 -6.72 -12.07 8.96
C GLY A 99 -6.65 -13.54 8.55
N ALA A 100 -7.70 -14.29 8.79
CA ALA A 100 -7.86 -15.63 8.21
C ALA A 100 -7.90 -15.53 6.68
N THR A 101 -7.16 -16.41 5.99
CA THR A 101 -7.09 -16.46 4.54
C THR A 101 -6.70 -17.85 4.04
N ALA A 102 -7.11 -18.18 2.83
CA ALA A 102 -6.65 -19.37 2.11
C ALA A 102 -5.31 -19.13 1.37
N ASP A 103 -4.85 -17.88 1.27
CA ASP A 103 -3.60 -17.53 0.58
C ASP A 103 -2.98 -16.29 1.23
N THR A 104 -1.93 -16.48 2.00
CA THR A 104 -1.23 -15.38 2.66
C THR A 104 -0.50 -14.46 1.69
N GLY A 105 -0.12 -14.93 0.50
CA GLY A 105 0.63 -14.16 -0.49
C GLY A 105 -0.22 -13.16 -1.30
N SER A 106 -1.56 -13.09 -1.08
CA SER A 106 -2.44 -12.27 -1.93
C SER A 106 -3.66 -11.73 -1.19
N TYR A 107 -4.02 -10.48 -1.48
CA TYR A 107 -5.29 -9.89 -1.02
C TYR A 107 -6.54 -10.57 -1.62
N LYS A 108 -6.40 -11.28 -2.75
CA LYS A 108 -7.53 -11.85 -3.51
C LYS A 108 -8.29 -12.96 -2.78
N LYS A 109 -7.70 -13.54 -1.75
CA LYS A 109 -8.27 -14.62 -0.94
C LYS A 109 -8.58 -14.18 0.49
N ASN A 110 -8.59 -12.87 0.77
CA ASN A 110 -9.00 -12.35 2.05
C ASN A 110 -10.45 -12.71 2.36
N THR A 111 -10.68 -13.16 3.58
CA THR A 111 -11.99 -13.55 4.08
C THR A 111 -12.42 -12.71 5.29
N VAL A 112 -11.55 -11.79 5.72
CA VAL A 112 -11.79 -10.88 6.85
C VAL A 112 -12.04 -9.48 6.32
N VAL A 113 -13.19 -8.90 6.66
CA VAL A 113 -13.57 -7.54 6.26
C VAL A 113 -13.88 -6.72 7.51
N ILE A 114 -13.15 -5.62 7.71
CA ILE A 114 -13.49 -4.58 8.70
C ILE A 114 -14.21 -3.48 7.94
N LYS A 115 -15.46 -3.21 8.29
CA LYS A 115 -16.33 -2.33 7.51
C LYS A 115 -17.04 -1.29 8.38
N ASN A 116 -17.09 -0.06 7.87
CA ASN A 116 -17.94 1.00 8.35
C ASN A 116 -18.62 1.70 7.16
N THR A 117 -19.60 2.54 7.42
CA THR A 117 -20.29 3.34 6.39
C THR A 117 -20.56 4.73 6.96
N THR A 118 -19.53 5.56 7.03
CA THR A 118 -19.62 6.92 7.57
C THR A 118 -18.86 7.89 6.69
N GLY A 119 -19.53 8.94 6.22
CA GLY A 119 -18.92 10.04 5.47
C GLY A 119 -18.20 11.04 6.37
N SER A 120 -17.24 11.79 5.79
CA SER A 120 -16.51 12.82 6.53
C SER A 120 -17.41 13.97 6.98
N GLN A 121 -18.46 14.29 6.24
CA GLN A 121 -19.43 15.31 6.62
C GLN A 121 -20.22 14.89 7.84
N ASP A 122 -20.72 13.64 7.85
CA ASP A 122 -21.51 13.11 8.97
C ASP A 122 -20.67 12.95 10.24
N ALA A 123 -19.40 12.58 10.08
CA ALA A 123 -18.46 12.37 11.18
C ALA A 123 -17.79 13.67 11.68
N GLY A 124 -17.92 14.78 10.95
CA GLY A 124 -17.27 16.05 11.25
C GLY A 124 -15.81 16.15 10.77
N SER A 125 -15.20 15.10 10.30
CA SER A 125 -13.87 15.11 9.69
C SER A 125 -13.52 13.82 8.95
N SER A 126 -12.52 13.87 8.04
CA SER A 126 -12.00 12.67 7.36
C SER A 126 -11.44 11.63 8.33
N VAL A 127 -10.74 12.07 9.39
CA VAL A 127 -10.24 11.15 10.43
C VAL A 127 -11.39 10.45 11.17
N ALA A 128 -12.42 11.20 11.51
CA ALA A 128 -13.58 10.65 12.22
C ALA A 128 -14.42 9.71 11.35
N SER A 129 -14.35 9.81 10.02
CA SER A 129 -15.01 8.89 9.10
C SER A 129 -14.30 7.55 8.93
N SER A 130 -13.04 7.46 9.36
CA SER A 130 -12.21 6.28 9.12
C SER A 130 -12.81 5.01 9.68
N THR A 131 -12.81 3.95 8.89
CA THR A 131 -13.15 2.61 9.39
C THR A 131 -12.13 2.17 10.43
N VAL A 132 -10.84 2.35 10.15
CA VAL A 132 -9.77 2.13 11.13
C VAL A 132 -8.95 3.42 11.27
N ASN A 133 -8.80 3.91 12.50
CA ASN A 133 -7.92 5.02 12.87
C ASN A 133 -6.73 4.46 13.65
N LEU A 134 -5.59 4.26 12.96
CA LEU A 134 -4.37 3.71 13.51
C LEU A 134 -3.47 4.81 14.06
N ARG A 135 -3.22 4.78 15.37
CA ARG A 135 -2.39 5.76 16.08
C ARG A 135 -1.20 5.13 16.80
N SER A 136 -1.01 3.83 16.65
CA SER A 136 0.10 3.07 17.22
C SER A 136 1.28 3.05 16.27
N ASN A 137 2.49 3.01 16.82
CA ASN A 137 3.72 2.71 16.09
C ASN A 137 3.92 1.18 16.01
N ASP A 138 4.88 0.75 15.20
CA ASP A 138 5.32 -0.65 15.09
C ASP A 138 4.13 -1.60 14.88
N PHE A 139 3.35 -1.30 13.85
CA PHE A 139 2.12 -2.02 13.53
C PHE A 139 2.27 -2.82 12.23
N ALA A 140 1.69 -4.02 12.20
CA ALA A 140 1.56 -4.82 10.99
C ALA A 140 0.15 -5.38 10.84
N ALA A 141 -0.35 -5.45 9.60
CA ALA A 141 -1.61 -6.12 9.27
C ALA A 141 -1.44 -7.03 8.04
N TYR A 142 -1.99 -8.22 8.11
CA TYR A 142 -1.89 -9.24 7.08
C TYR A 142 -3.27 -9.73 6.66
N ASN A 143 -3.55 -9.69 5.34
CA ASN A 143 -4.73 -10.30 4.69
C ASN A 143 -6.07 -9.86 5.28
N ILE A 144 -6.26 -8.56 5.39
CA ILE A 144 -7.49 -7.93 5.89
C ILE A 144 -8.00 -6.93 4.85
N ASP A 145 -9.31 -6.91 4.62
CA ASP A 145 -9.99 -5.89 3.84
C ASP A 145 -10.52 -4.78 4.75
N PHE A 146 -10.09 -3.55 4.51
CA PHE A 146 -10.54 -2.34 5.19
C PHE A 146 -11.50 -1.59 4.27
N VAL A 147 -12.75 -1.44 4.67
CA VAL A 147 -13.79 -0.92 3.78
C VAL A 147 -14.57 0.22 4.44
N ASN A 148 -14.63 1.38 3.79
CA ASN A 148 -15.66 2.36 4.10
C ASN A 148 -16.71 2.35 2.97
N GLY A 149 -17.92 1.95 3.30
CA GLY A 149 -19.01 1.77 2.33
C GLY A 149 -19.80 3.03 1.97
N TYR A 150 -19.43 4.20 2.49
CA TYR A 150 -20.07 5.46 2.14
C TYR A 150 -19.74 5.87 0.71
N THR A 151 -20.73 6.36 -0.05
CA THR A 151 -20.59 6.61 -1.50
C THR A 151 -20.91 8.05 -1.95
N ALA A 152 -21.25 8.93 -1.02
CA ALA A 152 -21.70 10.29 -1.37
C ALA A 152 -20.62 11.37 -1.15
N GLY A 153 -19.37 11.00 -0.86
CA GLY A 153 -18.27 11.97 -0.65
C GLY A 153 -17.06 11.35 0.03
N GLN A 154 -16.28 12.18 0.69
CA GLN A 154 -15.07 11.75 1.42
C GLN A 154 -15.42 10.71 2.49
N ALA A 155 -14.72 9.59 2.49
CA ALA A 155 -14.94 8.49 3.40
C ALA A 155 -13.68 7.62 3.49
N VAL A 156 -13.00 7.64 4.61
CA VAL A 156 -11.68 7.03 4.76
C VAL A 156 -11.81 5.56 5.17
N ALA A 157 -11.12 4.64 4.50
CA ALA A 157 -11.00 3.26 4.94
C ALA A 157 -9.98 3.13 6.09
N LEU A 158 -8.83 3.79 5.95
CA LEU A 158 -7.77 3.76 6.94
C LEU A 158 -7.12 5.14 7.11
N THR A 159 -7.11 5.66 8.34
CA THR A 159 -6.23 6.75 8.73
C THR A 159 -5.06 6.20 9.54
N THR A 160 -3.84 6.66 9.24
CA THR A 160 -2.64 6.32 9.99
C THR A 160 -1.95 7.58 10.55
N ASN A 161 -1.56 7.51 11.82
CA ASN A 161 -0.82 8.56 12.51
C ASN A 161 0.28 7.94 13.41
N GLY A 162 0.70 6.73 13.10
CA GLY A 162 1.81 6.01 13.71
C GLY A 162 3.00 5.92 12.78
N ASN A 163 4.13 5.49 13.30
CA ASN A 163 5.35 5.26 12.53
C ASN A 163 5.65 3.76 12.41
N LYS A 164 6.33 3.36 11.34
CA LYS A 164 6.71 1.97 11.06
C LYS A 164 5.50 1.04 10.99
N THR A 165 4.60 1.31 10.05
CA THR A 165 3.40 0.50 9.86
C THR A 165 3.43 -0.23 8.52
N GLY A 166 3.21 -1.54 8.55
CA GLY A 166 3.24 -2.43 7.39
C GLY A 166 1.88 -3.09 7.12
N PHE A 167 1.53 -3.18 5.84
CA PHE A 167 0.31 -3.85 5.38
C PHE A 167 0.67 -4.83 4.28
N TYR A 168 0.26 -6.09 4.43
CA TYR A 168 0.70 -7.21 3.60
C TYR A 168 -0.51 -8.01 3.12
N GLY A 169 -0.68 -8.10 1.79
CA GLY A 169 -1.85 -8.76 1.20
C GLY A 169 -3.18 -8.18 1.65
N CYS A 170 -3.22 -6.89 2.01
CA CYS A 170 -4.42 -6.21 2.46
C CYS A 170 -5.17 -5.54 1.30
N SER A 171 -6.45 -5.22 1.52
CA SER A 171 -7.22 -4.43 0.57
C SER A 171 -7.87 -3.24 1.28
N PHE A 172 -7.91 -2.10 0.59
CA PHE A 172 -8.47 -0.85 1.10
C PHE A 172 -9.46 -0.31 0.07
N LYS A 173 -10.70 -0.11 0.48
CA LYS A 173 -11.77 0.31 -0.43
C LYS A 173 -12.61 1.41 0.19
N SER A 174 -12.78 2.50 -0.54
CA SER A 174 -13.74 3.54 -0.21
C SER A 174 -14.14 4.34 -1.46
N TYR A 175 -14.95 5.36 -1.27
CA TYR A 175 -15.33 6.25 -2.35
C TYR A 175 -14.25 7.30 -2.65
N GLN A 176 -13.81 8.04 -1.62
CA GLN A 176 -12.82 9.10 -1.75
C GLN A 176 -11.93 9.16 -0.50
N ASP A 177 -10.65 9.47 -0.69
CA ASP A 177 -9.62 9.56 0.37
C ASP A 177 -9.42 8.22 1.10
N THR A 178 -9.32 7.13 0.34
CA THR A 178 -9.31 5.76 0.86
C THR A 178 -8.26 5.54 1.94
N LEU A 179 -7.02 5.99 1.70
CA LEU A 179 -5.93 5.97 2.68
C LEU A 179 -5.55 7.40 3.05
N TYR A 180 -5.65 7.72 4.32
CA TYR A 180 -5.23 9.00 4.86
C TYR A 180 -4.04 8.83 5.79
N VAL A 181 -2.82 9.01 5.26
CA VAL A 181 -1.57 8.94 6.01
C VAL A 181 -1.23 10.32 6.56
N LYS A 182 -1.36 10.51 7.86
CA LYS A 182 -1.09 11.78 8.54
C LYS A 182 0.35 11.91 9.03
N ALA A 183 0.96 10.81 9.43
CA ALA A 183 2.32 10.80 9.98
C ALA A 183 2.95 9.41 9.82
N GLY A 184 4.29 9.36 9.83
CA GLY A 184 5.09 8.13 9.87
C GLY A 184 5.37 7.51 8.51
N TRP A 185 6.06 6.39 8.54
CA TRP A 185 6.42 5.57 7.38
C TRP A 185 5.46 4.40 7.25
N MET A 186 4.92 4.23 6.04
CA MET A 186 3.97 3.17 5.70
C MET A 186 4.55 2.30 4.60
N TYR A 187 4.42 1.00 4.76
CA TYR A 187 4.78 0.00 3.76
C TYR A 187 3.56 -0.82 3.36
N TYR A 188 3.29 -0.91 2.08
CA TYR A 188 2.22 -1.73 1.51
C TYR A 188 2.84 -2.75 0.56
N SER A 189 2.64 -4.03 0.81
CA SER A 189 3.11 -5.11 -0.07
C SER A 189 1.96 -6.02 -0.49
N ASN A 190 1.90 -6.33 -1.79
CA ASN A 190 0.84 -7.15 -2.37
C ASN A 190 -0.58 -6.67 -2.02
N CYS A 191 -0.79 -5.36 -1.91
CA CYS A 191 -2.04 -4.74 -1.50
C CYS A 191 -2.92 -4.31 -2.68
N TYR A 192 -4.21 -4.11 -2.40
CA TYR A 192 -5.17 -3.51 -3.32
C TYR A 192 -5.75 -2.25 -2.71
N ILE A 193 -5.65 -1.13 -3.42
CA ILE A 193 -6.13 0.18 -2.96
C ILE A 193 -7.09 0.72 -4.00
N GLU A 194 -8.34 0.94 -3.62
CA GLU A 194 -9.41 1.37 -4.54
C GLU A 194 -10.14 2.59 -4.02
N GLY A 195 -10.38 3.56 -4.92
CA GLY A 195 -11.23 4.71 -4.67
C GLY A 195 -11.79 5.29 -5.97
N LYS A 196 -12.89 6.06 -5.91
CA LYS A 196 -13.38 6.80 -7.06
C LYS A 196 -12.54 8.05 -7.32
N ALA A 197 -12.06 8.70 -6.25
CA ALA A 197 -11.16 9.84 -6.33
C ALA A 197 -10.20 9.81 -5.11
N ILE A 198 -8.96 10.21 -5.34
CA ILE A 198 -7.90 10.33 -4.33
C ILE A 198 -7.81 9.09 -3.42
N PRO A 199 -7.48 7.90 -3.95
CA PRO A 199 -7.29 6.73 -3.10
C PRO A 199 -6.16 6.90 -2.09
N LEU A 200 -5.24 7.84 -2.30
CA LEU A 200 -4.10 8.10 -1.42
C LEU A 200 -4.03 9.58 -1.04
N LEU A 201 -4.28 9.90 0.23
CA LEU A 201 -4.06 11.22 0.80
C LEU A 201 -2.99 11.11 1.88
N THR A 202 -1.83 11.79 1.73
CA THR A 202 -0.71 11.56 2.62
C THR A 202 0.18 12.76 2.85
N ARG A 203 0.77 12.86 4.06
CA ARG A 203 1.72 13.90 4.48
C ARG A 203 3.15 13.39 4.63
N LEU A 204 3.39 12.05 4.66
CA LEU A 204 4.71 11.46 4.91
C LEU A 204 4.98 10.26 3.98
N GLY A 205 5.95 9.42 4.31
CA GLY A 205 6.46 8.40 3.42
C GLY A 205 5.53 7.20 3.21
N ILE A 206 5.21 6.93 1.95
CA ILE A 206 4.56 5.67 1.53
C ILE A 206 5.49 4.92 0.59
N LEU A 207 5.64 3.64 0.83
CA LEU A 207 6.18 2.69 -0.13
C LEU A 207 5.12 1.62 -0.39
N ALA A 208 4.57 1.57 -1.62
CA ALA A 208 3.78 0.44 -2.07
C ALA A 208 4.61 -0.39 -3.04
N ASP A 209 4.70 -1.66 -2.74
CA ASP A 209 5.48 -2.65 -3.46
C ASP A 209 4.51 -3.71 -3.98
N ASN A 210 4.64 -4.09 -5.26
CA ASN A 210 3.80 -5.11 -5.89
C ASN A 210 2.28 -4.95 -5.62
N SER A 211 1.82 -3.70 -5.49
CA SER A 211 0.45 -3.37 -5.10
C SER A 211 -0.36 -2.84 -6.28
N THR A 212 -1.67 -3.03 -6.23
CA THR A 212 -2.60 -2.52 -7.24
C THR A 212 -3.30 -1.28 -6.71
N ILE A 213 -3.24 -0.18 -7.45
CA ILE A 213 -4.02 1.03 -7.17
C ILE A 213 -5.06 1.20 -8.26
N ALA A 214 -6.33 1.21 -7.89
CA ALA A 214 -7.46 1.23 -8.80
C ALA A 214 -8.30 2.49 -8.61
N SER A 215 -8.50 3.25 -9.71
CA SER A 215 -9.47 4.35 -9.74
C SER A 215 -10.79 3.86 -10.35
N LYS A 216 -11.90 4.10 -9.65
CA LYS A 216 -13.27 3.77 -10.10
C LYS A 216 -13.99 4.94 -10.79
N GLY A 217 -13.31 6.06 -10.98
CA GLY A 217 -13.88 7.23 -11.64
C GLY A 217 -12.82 8.28 -11.97
N PRO A 218 -13.23 9.37 -12.63
CA PRO A 218 -12.31 10.47 -12.91
C PRO A 218 -11.88 11.14 -11.62
N GLY A 219 -10.59 11.51 -11.53
CA GLY A 219 -10.03 12.18 -10.37
C GLY A 219 -8.53 11.96 -10.24
N TYR A 220 -8.00 12.38 -9.11
CA TYR A 220 -6.58 12.24 -8.80
C TYR A 220 -6.36 10.93 -8.03
N ILE A 221 -5.24 10.25 -8.26
CA ILE A 221 -4.88 9.02 -7.54
C ILE A 221 -4.26 9.36 -6.19
N THR A 222 -3.46 10.42 -6.10
CA THR A 222 -2.86 10.84 -4.84
C THR A 222 -3.02 12.33 -4.58
N ALA A 223 -3.00 12.74 -3.30
CA ALA A 223 -2.88 14.13 -2.87
C ALA A 223 -1.86 14.26 -1.74
N SER A 224 -0.92 15.21 -1.88
CA SER A 224 0.08 15.52 -0.85
C SER A 224 -0.10 16.95 -0.34
N PRO A 225 -0.41 17.14 0.94
CA PRO A 225 -0.55 18.46 1.54
C PRO A 225 0.76 18.96 2.19
N ARG A 226 1.93 18.78 1.55
CA ARG A 226 3.18 19.37 2.06
C ARG A 226 3.05 20.89 2.13
N THR A 227 3.39 21.48 3.28
CA THR A 227 3.32 22.92 3.51
C THR A 227 4.69 23.57 3.65
N GLU A 228 5.74 22.77 4.00
CA GLU A 228 7.07 23.27 4.28
C GLU A 228 8.15 22.65 3.37
N PRO A 229 9.18 23.43 2.97
CA PRO A 229 10.28 22.93 2.15
C PRO A 229 11.15 21.88 2.83
N THR A 230 11.25 21.95 4.15
CA THR A 230 12.03 21.05 5.01
C THR A 230 11.38 19.70 5.23
N ASP A 231 10.12 19.55 4.82
CA ASP A 231 9.43 18.28 4.91
C ASP A 231 10.08 17.25 3.98
N THR A 232 10.66 16.22 4.55
CA THR A 232 11.38 15.15 3.86
C THR A 232 10.47 14.07 3.31
N SER A 233 9.15 14.22 3.43
CA SER A 233 8.18 13.23 2.97
C SER A 233 8.33 12.93 1.48
N ARG A 234 8.30 11.64 1.16
CA ARG A 234 8.42 11.10 -0.19
C ARG A 234 7.36 10.03 -0.42
N TYR A 235 6.80 10.05 -1.61
CA TYR A 235 5.92 8.99 -2.11
C TYR A 235 6.62 8.21 -3.19
N ILE A 236 6.55 6.91 -3.11
CA ILE A 236 6.70 6.09 -4.29
C ILE A 236 5.33 5.50 -4.54
N ILE A 237 4.55 6.18 -5.28
CA ILE A 237 3.37 5.89 -6.07
C ILE A 237 2.65 7.23 -6.32
N ASP A 238 2.09 7.42 -7.28
CA ASP A 238 1.44 8.04 -8.35
C ASP A 238 0.39 9.16 -8.10
N HIS A 239 0.39 10.10 -9.03
CA HIS A 239 -0.58 11.16 -9.38
C HIS A 239 -1.23 11.95 -8.26
N SER A 240 -0.66 13.07 -7.89
CA SER A 240 -1.41 14.29 -7.60
C SER A 240 -0.54 15.48 -7.26
N ILE A 241 -1.10 16.65 -7.35
CA ILE A 241 -0.39 17.89 -7.20
C ILE A 241 -0.93 18.68 -6.02
N ARG A 242 -0.06 18.93 -5.06
CA ARG A 242 0.04 20.19 -4.35
C ARG A 242 1.47 20.65 -4.38
N VAL A 243 1.69 21.95 -4.22
CA VAL A 243 3.01 22.57 -4.08
C VAL A 243 3.88 21.74 -3.13
N ASN A 244 5.10 21.33 -3.56
CA ASN A 244 6.10 20.57 -2.82
C ASN A 244 5.95 19.03 -2.76
N ALA A 245 5.20 18.40 -3.65
CA ALA A 245 5.16 16.95 -3.72
C ALA A 245 6.45 16.35 -4.31
N ARG A 246 6.87 15.20 -3.80
CA ARG A 246 7.90 14.34 -4.41
C ARG A 246 7.30 12.96 -4.62
N VAL A 247 7.16 12.56 -5.89
CA VAL A 247 6.55 11.29 -6.29
C VAL A 247 7.42 10.61 -7.31
N MET A 248 7.64 9.33 -7.15
CA MET A 248 8.34 8.46 -8.10
C MET A 248 7.47 7.26 -8.46
N TYR A 249 7.19 7.09 -9.77
CA TYR A 249 6.73 5.84 -10.36
C TYR A 249 7.90 5.05 -10.87
N GLN A 250 8.01 3.82 -10.46
CA GLN A 250 9.06 2.98 -11.00
C GLN A 250 8.56 1.56 -11.19
N TYR A 251 9.00 0.94 -12.31
CA TYR A 251 8.72 -0.45 -12.67
C TYR A 251 7.24 -0.83 -12.61
N SER A 252 6.37 0.16 -12.78
CA SER A 252 4.92 0.01 -12.65
C SER A 252 4.26 -0.16 -14.00
N THR A 253 3.17 -0.93 -14.06
CA THR A 253 2.32 -0.98 -15.24
C THR A 253 1.28 0.13 -15.14
N LEU A 254 1.45 1.16 -15.95
CA LEU A 254 0.53 2.29 -16.05
C LEU A 254 -0.46 2.05 -17.19
N THR A 255 -1.73 1.90 -16.85
CA THR A 255 -2.78 1.68 -17.85
C THR A 255 -3.25 3.00 -18.47
N ASN A 256 -4.19 2.94 -19.40
CA ASN A 256 -4.78 4.12 -20.05
C ASN A 256 -5.62 5.03 -19.13
N VAL A 257 -5.81 4.66 -17.85
CA VAL A 257 -6.39 5.57 -16.84
C VAL A 257 -5.45 6.73 -16.53
N VAL A 258 -4.14 6.56 -16.76
CA VAL A 258 -3.14 7.61 -16.64
C VAL A 258 -3.18 8.49 -17.89
N ARG A 259 -3.62 9.74 -17.72
CA ARG A 259 -3.69 10.70 -18.83
C ARG A 259 -2.30 11.01 -19.38
N PRO A 260 -2.17 11.33 -20.68
CA PRO A 260 -0.88 11.68 -21.28
C PRO A 260 -0.15 12.81 -20.54
N GLU A 261 -0.90 13.84 -20.08
CA GLU A 261 -0.35 14.96 -19.32
C GLU A 261 0.20 14.57 -17.95
N GLY A 262 -0.24 13.43 -17.40
CA GLY A 262 0.18 12.86 -16.13
C GLY A 262 -0.20 13.73 -14.93
N TYR A 263 0.57 14.77 -14.70
CA TYR A 263 0.49 15.60 -13.49
C TYR A 263 -0.28 16.90 -13.74
N SER A 264 -1.10 17.34 -12.76
CA SER A 264 -1.84 18.59 -12.85
C SER A 264 -1.98 19.31 -11.50
N PRO A 265 -2.15 20.65 -11.44
CA PRO A 265 -2.50 21.36 -10.22
C PRO A 265 -3.85 20.89 -9.67
N MET A 266 -3.95 20.72 -8.33
CA MET A 266 -5.21 20.32 -7.68
C MET A 266 -6.25 21.44 -7.62
N ALA A 267 -5.84 22.70 -7.76
CA ALA A 267 -6.72 23.86 -7.73
C ALA A 267 -6.41 24.80 -8.88
N GLU A 268 -7.45 25.37 -9.43
CA GLU A 268 -7.35 26.44 -10.42
C GLU A 268 -6.61 27.64 -9.80
N GLY A 269 -5.58 28.18 -10.48
CA GLY A 269 -4.73 29.24 -9.95
C GLY A 269 -3.59 28.80 -9.02
N ALA A 270 -3.46 27.52 -8.70
CA ALA A 270 -2.28 27.01 -8.00
C ALA A 270 -1.08 27.04 -8.95
N THR A 271 -0.22 28.03 -8.79
CA THR A 271 1.04 28.13 -9.53
C THR A 271 2.06 27.13 -8.95
N LEU A 272 2.48 26.19 -9.77
CA LEU A 272 3.70 25.40 -9.51
C LEU A 272 4.90 26.32 -9.73
N SER A 273 5.05 27.35 -8.87
CA SER A 273 6.14 28.31 -9.04
C SER A 273 7.47 27.65 -8.71
N LYS A 274 8.38 27.69 -9.67
CA LYS A 274 9.75 27.15 -9.56
C LYS A 274 10.61 27.82 -8.49
N ALA A 275 10.13 28.87 -7.82
CA ALA A 275 11.00 29.79 -7.08
C ALA A 275 11.24 29.45 -5.61
N LYS A 276 10.40 28.67 -4.94
CA LYS A 276 10.61 28.31 -3.52
C LYS A 276 10.47 26.83 -3.19
N PHE A 277 9.80 26.04 -4.03
CA PHE A 277 9.51 24.65 -3.70
C PHE A 277 9.57 23.78 -4.94
N VAL A 278 10.49 22.82 -4.97
CA VAL A 278 10.64 21.91 -6.10
C VAL A 278 9.73 20.71 -5.89
N SER A 279 8.62 20.70 -6.61
CA SER A 279 7.86 19.46 -6.81
C SER A 279 8.68 18.56 -7.74
N VAL A 280 8.92 17.33 -7.34
CA VAL A 280 9.66 16.34 -8.11
C VAL A 280 8.73 15.20 -8.46
N PHE A 281 8.36 15.12 -9.74
CA PHE A 281 7.54 14.06 -10.30
C PHE A 281 8.40 13.25 -11.24
N GLN A 282 8.73 12.02 -10.86
CA GLN A 282 9.65 11.16 -11.59
C GLN A 282 8.98 9.86 -12.00
N GLU A 283 9.42 9.34 -13.12
CA GLU A 283 9.02 8.03 -13.62
C GLU A 283 10.27 7.29 -14.08
N PHE A 284 10.34 5.96 -13.84
CA PHE A 284 11.46 5.14 -14.27
C PHE A 284 11.01 3.70 -14.56
N GLY A 285 11.34 3.18 -15.74
CA GLY A 285 11.11 1.77 -16.09
C GLY A 285 9.64 1.33 -16.10
N ASN A 286 8.69 2.27 -16.23
CA ASN A 286 7.27 1.95 -16.29
C ASN A 286 6.87 1.38 -17.65
N THR A 287 5.81 0.58 -17.68
CA THR A 287 5.26 -0.08 -18.87
C THR A 287 3.76 0.18 -19.00
N GLY A 288 3.18 -0.19 -20.13
CA GLY A 288 1.74 -0.08 -20.38
C GLY A 288 1.33 1.22 -21.11
N ALA A 289 0.06 1.32 -21.48
CA ALA A 289 -0.48 2.38 -22.32
C ALA A 289 -0.37 3.78 -21.71
N GLY A 290 -0.34 3.88 -20.39
CA GLY A 290 -0.18 5.15 -19.68
C GLY A 290 1.27 5.53 -19.36
N ALA A 291 2.28 4.75 -19.80
CA ALA A 291 3.68 4.97 -19.42
C ALA A 291 4.45 5.93 -20.35
N HIS A 292 3.80 6.45 -21.40
CA HIS A 292 4.45 7.38 -22.33
C HIS A 292 4.64 8.76 -21.70
N THR A 293 5.90 9.20 -21.57
CA THR A 293 6.26 10.45 -20.85
C THR A 293 6.34 11.69 -21.75
N SER A 294 6.23 11.55 -23.07
CA SER A 294 6.45 12.64 -24.04
C SER A 294 5.49 13.84 -23.88
N GLN A 295 4.32 13.61 -23.31
CA GLN A 295 3.30 14.66 -23.08
C GLN A 295 3.15 15.02 -21.60
N ARG A 296 3.99 14.47 -20.71
CA ARG A 296 3.94 14.75 -19.26
C ARG A 296 4.19 16.22 -18.98
N LYS A 297 3.26 16.82 -18.23
CA LYS A 297 3.45 18.15 -17.65
C LYS A 297 4.12 18.05 -16.29
N TYR A 298 4.95 19.01 -15.94
CA TYR A 298 5.65 19.09 -14.63
C TYR A 298 6.54 17.89 -14.29
N PHE A 299 6.90 17.11 -15.28
CA PHE A 299 7.73 15.91 -15.16
C PHE A 299 9.23 16.27 -15.01
N THR A 300 9.90 15.55 -14.11
CA THR A 300 11.35 15.57 -13.95
C THR A 300 11.89 14.22 -14.38
N PRO A 301 12.66 14.10 -15.47
CA PRO A 301 13.24 12.83 -15.86
C PRO A 301 14.09 12.21 -14.75
N SER A 302 14.04 10.89 -14.62
CA SER A 302 14.93 10.11 -13.76
C SER A 302 15.68 9.09 -14.59
N ASP A 303 16.98 9.01 -14.37
CA ASP A 303 17.88 8.04 -15.01
C ASP A 303 18.05 6.75 -14.19
N LYS A 304 17.51 6.73 -12.98
CA LYS A 304 17.57 5.58 -12.07
C LYS A 304 16.32 5.46 -11.20
N ALA A 305 16.08 4.22 -10.75
CA ALA A 305 15.11 3.94 -9.71
C ALA A 305 15.59 4.45 -8.34
N LEU A 306 14.65 4.76 -7.46
CA LEU A 306 14.94 4.96 -6.04
C LEU A 306 14.97 3.61 -5.33
N THR A 307 15.95 3.42 -4.47
CA THR A 307 16.02 2.24 -3.61
C THR A 307 15.15 2.41 -2.36
N LYS A 308 14.82 1.31 -1.71
CA LYS A 308 14.11 1.35 -0.42
C LYS A 308 14.92 2.13 0.63
N GLN A 309 16.25 2.08 0.55
CA GLN A 309 17.15 2.84 1.41
C GLN A 309 17.11 4.35 1.13
N ASP A 310 16.99 4.75 -0.13
CA ASP A 310 16.84 6.18 -0.51
C ASP A 310 15.57 6.79 0.08
N LEU A 311 14.55 5.95 0.35
CA LEU A 311 13.27 6.36 0.86
C LEU A 311 13.20 6.39 2.37
N CYS A 312 13.58 5.29 2.99
CA CYS A 312 13.34 5.01 4.40
C CYS A 312 14.59 5.25 5.27
N GLY A 313 15.72 5.61 4.64
CA GLY A 313 17.01 5.76 5.33
C GLY A 313 17.64 4.42 5.71
N ALA A 314 18.70 4.47 6.53
CA ALA A 314 19.45 3.26 6.92
C ALA A 314 18.64 2.26 7.78
N ASP A 315 17.61 2.74 8.48
CA ASP A 315 16.78 1.94 9.41
C ASP A 315 15.56 1.29 8.74
N PHE A 316 15.60 1.08 7.43
CA PHE A 316 14.44 0.57 6.68
C PHE A 316 14.07 -0.90 6.95
N LYS A 317 14.77 -1.61 7.83
CA LYS A 317 14.55 -3.04 8.15
C LYS A 317 13.33 -3.34 9.04
N TRP A 318 12.51 -2.36 9.33
CA TRP A 318 11.35 -2.50 10.21
C TRP A 318 10.14 -3.21 9.57
N TYR A 319 10.13 -3.40 8.26
CA TYR A 319 9.06 -4.08 7.55
C TYR A 319 9.42 -5.55 7.24
N ASP A 320 8.39 -6.36 7.03
CA ASP A 320 8.54 -7.78 6.68
C ASP A 320 9.06 -7.93 5.24
N THR A 321 10.32 -8.34 5.10
CA THR A 321 10.98 -8.52 3.80
C THR A 321 10.67 -9.86 3.14
N SER A 322 9.98 -10.75 3.84
CA SER A 322 9.60 -12.07 3.33
C SER A 322 8.29 -12.06 2.54
N TYR A 323 7.59 -10.91 2.55
CA TYR A 323 6.26 -10.78 1.99
C TYR A 323 6.26 -10.18 0.56
#